data_382461cfc24dd62c830e13c5dbd7ade9
#
_entry.id   382461cfc24dd62c830e13c5dbd7ade9
#
_cell.length_a   1.000
_cell.length_b   1.000
_cell.length_c   1.000
_cell.angle_alpha   90.00
_cell.angle_beta   90.00
_cell.angle_gamma   90.00
#
_symmetry.space_group_name_H-M   'P 1'
#
loop_
_entity.id
_entity.type
_entity.pdbx_description
1 polymer ?
#
loop_
_entity_poly.entity_id
_entity_poly.type
_entity_poly.pdbx_seq_one_letter_code
_entity_poly.pdbx_strand_id
1 'polypeptide(L)'
;MTRLFGTDGVRGVANLDLTPELALRLGRAAGHVLGGPGHSVIIGRDTRRSGRMLESALAAGLCSVGMDVRLTGHIPTPGLAYLARTEDVVAGAVISASHNPAPDNGIKFFDHAGLKLPDATEDLIEAAMADDAKLPRPTEGGIGLVGDVRGLVKKYEDFLGGLAPKLDGLRVVLDCANGATYRVAPAVFARAGADVLTLFDTPDGANINLGSGATAPAALQQAVLQQKADVGFAFDGDGDRVMTVDGTGTVLDGDFVLALAARHFAKHGKLDPKLVVGTVMTNGGLEATLARDGIGLIRTQVGDRYVWEELDKRKAQFGGEPSGHVIFREFTTTGDGILTALEVLTLMRFERRTLAELAREIERWPQITKNVKAPRRREWKEVTRFSSAVRDAETELGTAGRLVVRASGTEPVLRITVEARDDAMAKRIAESLAATAMEALA
;
A
#
# COMPACT_ATOMS: atom_id res chain seq x y z
N MET A 1 1.58 -1.69 28.46
CA MET A 1 2.55 -1.16 27.50
C MET A 1 1.80 -0.81 26.23
N THR A 2 2.19 0.21 25.52
CA THR A 2 1.60 0.51 24.20
C THR A 2 2.03 -0.60 23.24
N ARG A 3 1.11 -1.16 22.45
CA ARG A 3 1.40 -2.17 21.43
C ARG A 3 2.49 -1.67 20.48
N LEU A 4 3.50 -2.50 20.21
CA LEU A 4 4.63 -2.18 19.35
C LEU A 4 4.24 -2.28 17.86
N PHE A 5 3.50 -3.36 17.52
CA PHE A 5 2.98 -3.53 16.19
C PHE A 5 1.80 -2.60 15.92
N GLY A 6 1.92 -1.74 14.91
CA GLY A 6 0.81 -1.00 14.34
C GLY A 6 0.12 -1.78 13.22
N THR A 7 -0.77 -1.13 12.47
CA THR A 7 -1.45 -1.73 11.29
C THR A 7 -0.46 -2.16 10.18
N ASP A 8 0.74 -1.57 10.16
CA ASP A 8 1.78 -1.78 9.15
C ASP A 8 3.12 -2.23 9.75
N GLY A 9 3.09 -3.10 10.73
CA GLY A 9 4.29 -3.59 11.42
C GLY A 9 4.85 -2.59 12.45
N VAL A 10 6.11 -2.74 12.78
CA VAL A 10 6.83 -1.85 13.70
C VAL A 10 7.45 -0.71 12.93
N ARG A 11 7.07 0.53 13.19
CA ARG A 11 7.56 1.73 12.48
C ARG A 11 8.11 2.76 13.44
N GLY A 12 9.06 3.59 12.97
CA GLY A 12 9.60 4.72 13.69
C GLY A 12 10.73 5.40 12.95
N VAL A 13 11.23 6.49 13.52
CA VAL A 13 12.45 7.14 13.01
C VAL A 13 13.63 6.18 13.26
N ALA A 14 14.31 5.82 12.17
CA ALA A 14 15.41 4.86 12.24
C ALA A 14 16.53 5.34 13.14
N ASN A 15 17.08 4.43 13.97
CA ASN A 15 18.11 4.69 14.96
C ASN A 15 17.71 5.62 16.12
N LEU A 16 16.42 5.98 16.21
CA LEU A 16 15.85 6.72 17.35
C LEU A 16 14.73 5.89 18.00
N ASP A 17 13.66 5.63 17.27
CA ASP A 17 12.53 4.80 17.71
C ASP A 17 12.73 3.33 17.29
N LEU A 18 13.11 3.11 16.03
CA LEU A 18 13.45 1.79 15.47
C LEU A 18 14.97 1.62 15.46
N THR A 19 15.51 1.16 16.59
CA THR A 19 16.95 0.98 16.79
C THR A 19 17.43 -0.42 16.35
N PRO A 20 18.74 -0.63 16.12
CA PRO A 20 19.30 -1.95 15.86
C PRO A 20 19.02 -2.95 16.99
N GLU A 21 19.04 -2.52 18.25
CA GLU A 21 18.76 -3.35 19.41
C GLU A 21 17.29 -3.83 19.41
N LEU A 22 16.36 -2.95 19.03
CA LEU A 22 14.96 -3.30 18.88
C LEU A 22 14.78 -4.32 17.75
N ALA A 23 15.42 -4.10 16.59
CA ALA A 23 15.37 -5.01 15.45
C ALA A 23 15.97 -6.39 15.78
N LEU A 24 17.08 -6.44 16.53
CA LEU A 24 17.69 -7.69 17.01
C LEU A 24 16.72 -8.46 17.92
N ARG A 25 16.14 -7.77 18.91
CA ARG A 25 15.16 -8.39 19.82
C ARG A 25 13.91 -8.87 19.09
N LEU A 26 13.42 -8.06 18.15
CA LEU A 26 12.30 -8.42 17.31
C LEU A 26 12.61 -9.67 16.46
N GLY A 27 13.82 -9.72 15.85
CA GLY A 27 14.27 -10.88 15.08
C GLY A 27 14.33 -12.16 15.92
N ARG A 28 14.84 -12.05 17.15
CA ARG A 28 14.92 -13.18 18.08
C ARG A 28 13.55 -13.71 18.49
N ALA A 29 12.65 -12.81 18.86
CA ALA A 29 11.29 -13.16 19.23
C ALA A 29 10.50 -13.73 18.05
N ALA A 30 10.59 -13.08 16.87
CA ALA A 30 9.94 -13.56 15.65
C ALA A 30 10.47 -14.94 15.24
N GLY A 31 11.81 -15.15 15.25
CA GLY A 31 12.38 -16.45 14.94
C GLY A 31 11.89 -17.57 15.87
N HIS A 32 11.78 -17.29 17.16
CA HIS A 32 11.23 -18.25 18.13
C HIS A 32 9.76 -18.58 17.86
N VAL A 33 8.92 -17.59 17.64
CA VAL A 33 7.47 -17.76 17.43
C VAL A 33 7.16 -18.41 16.07
N LEU A 34 7.94 -18.09 15.03
CA LEU A 34 7.68 -18.53 13.67
C LEU A 34 8.29 -19.89 13.32
N GLY A 35 8.94 -20.58 14.24
CA GLY A 35 9.36 -21.97 14.02
C GLY A 35 10.72 -22.35 14.59
N GLY A 36 11.64 -21.42 14.80
CA GLY A 36 12.96 -21.71 15.38
C GLY A 36 13.88 -22.54 14.46
N PRO A 37 14.71 -23.41 15.04
CA PRO A 37 15.73 -24.17 14.31
C PRO A 37 15.17 -25.03 13.16
N GLY A 38 15.92 -25.08 12.05
CA GLY A 38 15.54 -25.86 10.86
C GLY A 38 14.56 -25.19 9.92
N HIS A 39 14.13 -23.96 10.24
CA HIS A 39 13.28 -23.15 9.39
C HIS A 39 14.06 -21.94 8.83
N SER A 40 13.52 -21.30 7.80
CA SER A 40 14.13 -20.11 7.21
C SER A 40 13.13 -18.97 7.02
N VAL A 41 13.64 -17.74 7.13
CA VAL A 41 12.92 -16.48 6.84
C VAL A 41 13.60 -15.77 5.67
N ILE A 42 12.82 -15.24 4.75
CA ILE A 42 13.33 -14.40 3.66
C ILE A 42 13.18 -12.92 4.04
N ILE A 43 14.26 -12.12 3.88
CA ILE A 43 14.26 -10.69 4.23
C ILE A 43 14.55 -9.87 2.98
N GLY A 44 13.74 -8.84 2.76
CA GLY A 44 13.95 -7.83 1.74
C GLY A 44 13.79 -6.43 2.29
N ARG A 45 14.19 -5.43 1.53
CA ARG A 45 14.14 -4.03 1.95
C ARG A 45 13.96 -3.07 0.79
N ASP A 46 13.51 -1.87 1.10
CA ASP A 46 13.59 -0.74 0.20
C ASP A 46 15.01 -0.13 0.13
N THR A 47 15.12 1.05 -0.42
CA THR A 47 16.40 1.71 -0.69
C THR A 47 16.91 2.60 0.43
N ARG A 48 16.19 2.73 1.55
CA ARG A 48 16.57 3.58 2.70
C ARG A 48 17.94 3.22 3.24
N ARG A 49 18.73 4.23 3.59
CA ARG A 49 20.09 4.06 4.13
C ARG A 49 20.11 3.19 5.38
N SER A 50 19.11 3.36 6.26
CA SER A 50 18.95 2.58 7.49
C SER A 50 18.60 1.10 7.25
N GLY A 51 18.13 0.75 6.03
CA GLY A 51 17.66 -0.60 5.71
C GLY A 51 18.71 -1.68 5.99
N ARG A 52 19.98 -1.48 5.58
CA ARG A 52 21.04 -2.45 5.83
C ARG A 52 21.36 -2.66 7.31
N MET A 53 21.34 -1.59 8.09
CA MET A 53 21.58 -1.66 9.54
C MET A 53 20.51 -2.52 10.21
N LEU A 54 19.24 -2.24 9.89
CA LEU A 54 18.09 -2.98 10.43
C LEU A 54 18.05 -4.43 9.93
N GLU A 55 18.36 -4.68 8.64
CA GLU A 55 18.49 -6.01 8.05
C GLU A 55 19.52 -6.87 8.80
N SER A 56 20.70 -6.32 9.05
CA SER A 56 21.76 -7.02 9.78
C SER A 56 21.36 -7.35 11.21
N ALA A 57 20.74 -6.41 11.92
CA ALA A 57 20.28 -6.60 13.29
C ALA A 57 19.15 -7.65 13.38
N LEU A 58 18.14 -7.55 12.50
CA LEU A 58 17.04 -8.51 12.42
C LEU A 58 17.56 -9.92 12.11
N ALA A 59 18.46 -10.05 11.12
CA ALA A 59 19.07 -11.31 10.72
C ALA A 59 19.87 -11.93 11.88
N ALA A 60 20.68 -11.14 12.59
CA ALA A 60 21.41 -11.59 13.77
C ALA A 60 20.48 -12.11 14.87
N GLY A 61 19.35 -11.43 15.08
CA GLY A 61 18.31 -11.85 16.01
C GLY A 61 17.71 -13.22 15.64
N LEU A 62 17.29 -13.38 14.40
CA LEU A 62 16.75 -14.65 13.85
C LEU A 62 17.76 -15.79 13.99
N CYS A 63 18.99 -15.58 13.51
CA CYS A 63 20.05 -16.61 13.57
C CYS A 63 20.39 -17.01 15.01
N SER A 64 20.30 -16.09 15.97
CA SER A 64 20.59 -16.35 17.38
C SER A 64 19.65 -17.33 18.08
N VAL A 65 18.49 -17.64 17.46
CA VAL A 65 17.53 -18.64 17.89
C VAL A 65 17.46 -19.85 16.95
N GLY A 66 18.41 -19.96 16.01
CA GLY A 66 18.56 -21.10 15.09
C GLY A 66 17.79 -20.98 13.78
N MET A 67 17.18 -19.84 13.49
CA MET A 67 16.45 -19.58 12.25
C MET A 67 17.42 -19.18 11.14
N ASP A 68 17.36 -19.83 9.98
CA ASP A 68 18.10 -19.41 8.81
C ASP A 68 17.50 -18.15 8.17
N VAL A 69 18.34 -17.32 7.57
CA VAL A 69 17.95 -16.06 6.94
C VAL A 69 18.41 -16.02 5.48
N ARG A 70 17.48 -15.70 4.59
CA ARG A 70 17.73 -15.52 3.14
C ARG A 70 17.56 -14.05 2.77
N LEU A 71 18.65 -13.37 2.39
CA LEU A 71 18.63 -11.94 2.06
C LEU A 71 18.42 -11.70 0.56
N THR A 72 17.33 -11.02 0.18
CA THR A 72 17.05 -10.66 -1.23
C THR A 72 17.66 -9.30 -1.62
N GLY A 73 18.05 -8.47 -0.66
CA GLY A 73 18.43 -7.08 -0.92
C GLY A 73 17.22 -6.19 -1.23
N HIS A 74 17.36 -5.33 -2.25
CA HIS A 74 16.25 -4.46 -2.66
C HIS A 74 15.20 -5.25 -3.43
N ILE A 75 13.97 -5.22 -2.92
CA ILE A 75 12.79 -5.84 -3.53
C ILE A 75 11.53 -5.08 -3.12
N PRO A 76 10.54 -4.88 -4.02
CA PRO A 76 9.24 -4.37 -3.64
C PRO A 76 8.54 -5.26 -2.60
N THR A 77 7.75 -4.65 -1.71
CA THR A 77 6.95 -5.38 -0.71
C THR A 77 6.13 -6.53 -1.34
N PRO A 78 5.37 -6.32 -2.44
CA PRO A 78 4.66 -7.43 -3.08
C PRO A 78 5.58 -8.52 -3.63
N GLY A 79 6.79 -8.16 -4.07
CA GLY A 79 7.78 -9.14 -4.52
C GLY A 79 8.28 -10.02 -3.37
N LEU A 80 8.45 -9.48 -2.17
CA LEU A 80 8.78 -10.28 -1.01
C LEU A 80 7.61 -11.17 -0.58
N ALA A 81 6.38 -10.65 -0.57
CA ALA A 81 5.18 -11.44 -0.29
C ALA A 81 5.02 -12.61 -1.29
N TYR A 82 5.34 -12.35 -2.58
CA TYR A 82 5.39 -13.38 -3.62
C TYR A 82 6.44 -14.45 -3.30
N LEU A 83 7.67 -14.06 -2.93
CA LEU A 83 8.72 -15.02 -2.58
C LEU A 83 8.39 -15.78 -1.29
N ALA A 84 7.80 -15.14 -0.28
CA ALA A 84 7.35 -15.83 0.94
C ALA A 84 6.36 -16.96 0.64
N ARG A 85 5.53 -16.77 -0.40
CA ARG A 85 4.52 -17.76 -0.84
C ARG A 85 5.09 -18.86 -1.75
N THR A 86 6.18 -18.59 -2.46
CA THR A 86 6.68 -19.48 -3.52
C THR A 86 7.99 -20.18 -3.17
N GLU A 87 8.69 -19.71 -2.14
CA GLU A 87 9.91 -20.33 -1.63
C GLU A 87 9.64 -21.17 -0.38
N ASP A 88 10.53 -22.10 -0.10
CA ASP A 88 10.50 -22.91 1.12
C ASP A 88 11.01 -22.06 2.31
N VAL A 89 10.10 -21.23 2.86
CA VAL A 89 10.32 -20.36 4.02
C VAL A 89 9.07 -20.32 4.88
N VAL A 90 9.23 -20.13 6.18
CA VAL A 90 8.09 -20.03 7.09
C VAL A 90 7.50 -18.63 7.16
N ALA A 91 8.30 -17.62 6.78
CA ALA A 91 7.89 -16.22 6.77
C ALA A 91 8.76 -15.35 5.87
N GLY A 92 8.26 -14.17 5.53
CA GLY A 92 8.99 -13.08 4.93
C GLY A 92 9.03 -11.86 5.85
N ALA A 93 10.10 -11.07 5.78
CA ALA A 93 10.19 -9.79 6.48
C ALA A 93 10.60 -8.68 5.50
N VAL A 94 9.85 -7.59 5.47
CA VAL A 94 10.17 -6.38 4.68
C VAL A 94 10.64 -5.28 5.61
N ILE A 95 11.76 -4.66 5.25
CA ILE A 95 12.29 -3.49 5.94
C ILE A 95 12.00 -2.26 5.08
N SER A 96 10.93 -1.57 5.41
CA SER A 96 10.44 -0.38 4.71
C SER A 96 9.44 0.40 5.56
N ALA A 97 9.34 1.71 5.29
CA ALA A 97 8.25 2.56 5.78
C ALA A 97 7.38 3.07 4.62
N SER A 98 7.31 2.34 3.49
CA SER A 98 6.47 2.64 2.32
C SER A 98 6.67 4.09 1.83
N HIS A 99 5.60 4.89 1.81
CA HIS A 99 5.60 6.27 1.32
C HIS A 99 6.16 7.32 2.30
N ASN A 100 6.57 6.92 3.51
CA ASN A 100 7.14 7.85 4.49
C ASN A 100 8.48 8.44 4.02
N PRO A 101 8.91 9.60 4.55
CA PRO A 101 10.20 10.19 4.23
C PRO A 101 11.38 9.31 4.65
N ALA A 102 12.56 9.58 4.10
CA ALA A 102 13.77 8.74 4.27
C ALA A 102 14.21 8.47 5.72
N PRO A 103 14.06 9.38 6.70
CA PRO A 103 14.43 9.11 8.10
C PRO A 103 13.63 7.99 8.75
N ASP A 104 12.38 7.77 8.32
CA ASP A 104 11.54 6.70 8.85
C ASP A 104 11.94 5.34 8.27
N ASN A 105 11.69 4.28 9.04
CA ASN A 105 11.74 2.90 8.55
C ASN A 105 10.73 2.03 9.30
N GLY A 106 10.59 0.79 8.87
CA GLY A 106 9.68 -0.17 9.48
C GLY A 106 10.10 -1.61 9.22
N ILE A 107 9.53 -2.53 9.99
CA ILE A 107 9.68 -3.98 9.80
C ILE A 107 8.29 -4.58 9.80
N LYS A 108 7.91 -5.20 8.67
CA LYS A 108 6.65 -5.93 8.47
C LYS A 108 6.95 -7.42 8.26
N PHE A 109 6.14 -8.30 8.80
CA PHE A 109 6.24 -9.73 8.54
C PHE A 109 5.07 -10.24 7.70
N PHE A 110 5.37 -11.23 6.89
CA PHE A 110 4.42 -12.00 6.10
C PHE A 110 4.56 -13.48 6.48
N ASP A 111 3.47 -14.20 6.48
CA ASP A 111 3.49 -15.66 6.65
C ASP A 111 3.92 -16.38 5.35
N HIS A 112 3.97 -17.70 5.38
CA HIS A 112 4.30 -18.54 4.24
C HIS A 112 3.25 -18.49 3.10
N ALA A 113 2.07 -17.93 3.35
CA ALA A 113 1.07 -17.69 2.32
C ALA A 113 1.23 -16.29 1.67
N GLY A 114 2.22 -15.49 2.11
CA GLY A 114 2.44 -14.12 1.67
C GLY A 114 1.42 -13.12 2.22
N LEU A 115 0.75 -13.45 3.31
CA LEU A 115 -0.19 -12.60 4.03
C LEU A 115 0.51 -11.92 5.21
N LYS A 116 0.09 -10.71 5.57
CA LYS A 116 0.53 -10.10 6.83
C LYS A 116 0.22 -11.01 8.00
N LEU A 117 1.12 -11.06 8.98
CA LEU A 117 0.90 -11.86 10.19
C LEU A 117 -0.40 -11.46 10.87
N PRO A 118 -1.18 -12.44 11.39
CA PRO A 118 -2.33 -12.16 12.25
C PRO A 118 -1.93 -11.43 13.53
N ASP A 119 -2.81 -10.56 14.06
CA ASP A 119 -2.58 -9.86 15.33
C ASP A 119 -2.19 -10.78 16.47
N ALA A 120 -2.81 -11.96 16.55
CA ALA A 120 -2.47 -12.96 17.56
C ALA A 120 -1.01 -13.43 17.48
N THR A 121 -0.45 -13.54 16.26
CA THR A 121 0.96 -13.91 16.07
C THR A 121 1.87 -12.72 16.41
N GLU A 122 1.50 -11.51 16.06
CA GLU A 122 2.24 -10.30 16.45
C GLU A 122 2.25 -10.12 17.97
N ASP A 123 1.12 -10.37 18.65
CA ASP A 123 1.02 -10.33 20.11
C ASP A 123 1.91 -11.40 20.79
N LEU A 124 2.03 -12.59 20.20
CA LEU A 124 2.97 -13.63 20.66
C LEU A 124 4.43 -13.18 20.50
N ILE A 125 4.76 -12.50 19.40
CA ILE A 125 6.10 -11.95 19.19
C ILE A 125 6.40 -10.87 20.24
N GLU A 126 5.47 -9.95 20.52
CA GLU A 126 5.64 -8.95 21.59
C GLU A 126 5.82 -9.58 22.97
N ALA A 127 5.05 -10.61 23.28
CA ALA A 127 5.19 -11.35 24.52
C ALA A 127 6.57 -12.03 24.65
N ALA A 128 7.05 -12.63 23.55
CA ALA A 128 8.39 -13.22 23.49
C ALA A 128 9.49 -12.18 23.65
N MET A 129 9.32 -10.97 23.09
CA MET A 129 10.25 -9.84 23.29
C MET A 129 10.34 -9.42 24.76
N ALA A 130 9.23 -9.46 25.49
CA ALA A 130 9.24 -9.11 26.93
C ALA A 130 10.05 -10.13 27.77
N ASP A 131 10.08 -11.39 27.34
CA ASP A 131 10.79 -12.50 27.99
C ASP A 131 12.09 -12.90 27.25
N ASP A 132 12.76 -11.97 26.57
CA ASP A 132 13.91 -12.21 25.71
C ASP A 132 15.03 -13.07 26.34
N ALA A 133 15.22 -12.97 27.65
CA ALA A 133 16.20 -13.76 28.37
C ALA A 133 15.88 -15.27 28.42
N LYS A 134 14.63 -15.66 28.24
CA LYS A 134 14.17 -17.06 28.24
C LYS A 134 14.20 -17.71 26.86
N LEU A 135 14.43 -16.91 25.81
CA LEU A 135 14.46 -17.44 24.46
C LEU A 135 15.64 -18.40 24.26
N PRO A 136 15.49 -19.43 23.41
CA PRO A 136 16.57 -20.38 23.11
C PRO A 136 17.84 -19.69 22.63
N ARG A 137 18.99 -20.27 23.03
CA ARG A 137 20.32 -19.82 22.59
C ARG A 137 21.11 -21.04 22.10
N PRO A 138 20.76 -21.57 20.92
CA PRO A 138 21.53 -22.69 20.38
C PRO A 138 22.98 -22.29 20.13
N THR A 139 23.87 -23.27 20.20
CA THR A 139 25.30 -23.12 19.97
C THR A 139 25.74 -23.99 18.80
N GLU A 140 26.95 -23.79 18.33
CA GLU A 140 27.57 -24.58 17.25
C GLU A 140 26.69 -24.68 16.00
N GLY A 141 26.42 -25.88 15.52
CA GLY A 141 25.56 -26.14 14.37
C GLY A 141 24.08 -25.82 14.53
N GLY A 142 23.65 -25.40 15.73
CA GLY A 142 22.29 -24.93 15.99
C GLY A 142 22.10 -23.43 15.72
N ILE A 143 23.16 -22.67 15.44
CA ILE A 143 23.06 -21.25 15.08
C ILE A 143 22.60 -21.17 13.62
N GLY A 144 21.62 -20.30 13.34
CA GLY A 144 21.10 -20.08 11.98
C GLY A 144 22.15 -19.42 11.05
N LEU A 145 22.02 -19.68 9.77
CA LEU A 145 22.90 -19.16 8.73
C LEU A 145 22.27 -18.00 7.97
N VAL A 146 23.10 -17.06 7.50
CA VAL A 146 22.66 -15.99 6.60
C VAL A 146 23.13 -16.31 5.19
N GLY A 147 22.17 -16.43 4.26
CA GLY A 147 22.43 -16.67 2.82
C GLY A 147 22.04 -15.46 1.97
N ASP A 148 22.81 -15.18 0.93
CA ASP A 148 22.48 -14.19 -0.09
C ASP A 148 21.66 -14.86 -1.21
N VAL A 149 20.43 -14.40 -1.41
CA VAL A 149 19.52 -14.93 -2.43
C VAL A 149 18.97 -13.84 -3.35
N ARG A 150 19.75 -12.79 -3.57
CA ARG A 150 19.36 -11.66 -4.45
C ARG A 150 18.88 -12.10 -5.84
N GLY A 151 19.37 -13.22 -6.33
CA GLY A 151 18.90 -13.81 -7.59
C GLY A 151 17.42 -14.19 -7.61
N LEU A 152 16.78 -14.40 -6.45
CA LEU A 152 15.36 -14.74 -6.36
C LEU A 152 14.45 -13.58 -6.78
N VAL A 153 14.91 -12.32 -6.74
CA VAL A 153 14.15 -11.16 -7.26
C VAL A 153 13.72 -11.40 -8.71
N LYS A 154 14.54 -12.13 -9.47
CA LYS A 154 14.22 -12.49 -10.86
C LYS A 154 12.95 -13.34 -11.00
N LYS A 155 12.62 -14.18 -10.01
CA LYS A 155 11.36 -14.96 -10.03
C LYS A 155 10.13 -14.04 -10.00
N TYR A 156 10.19 -12.97 -9.20
CA TYR A 156 9.12 -11.97 -9.17
C TYR A 156 9.04 -11.17 -10.49
N GLU A 157 10.19 -10.77 -11.06
CA GLU A 157 10.21 -10.14 -12.38
C GLU A 157 9.63 -11.04 -13.47
N ASP A 158 9.92 -12.35 -13.42
CA ASP A 158 9.42 -13.32 -14.38
C ASP A 158 7.92 -13.57 -14.21
N PHE A 159 7.44 -13.61 -12.97
CA PHE A 159 6.03 -13.67 -12.66
C PHE A 159 5.28 -12.47 -13.26
N LEU A 160 5.73 -11.24 -12.99
CA LEU A 160 5.13 -10.04 -13.56
C LEU A 160 5.22 -10.01 -15.09
N GLY A 161 6.37 -10.41 -15.63
CA GLY A 161 6.57 -10.48 -17.08
C GLY A 161 5.69 -11.52 -17.78
N GLY A 162 5.27 -12.57 -17.06
CA GLY A 162 4.31 -13.56 -17.56
C GLY A 162 2.87 -13.02 -17.63
N LEU A 163 2.56 -11.99 -16.83
CA LEU A 163 1.25 -11.33 -16.81
C LEU A 163 1.20 -10.09 -17.74
N ALA A 164 2.37 -9.55 -18.10
CA ALA A 164 2.45 -8.33 -18.89
C ALA A 164 1.86 -8.50 -20.29
N PRO A 165 1.02 -7.57 -20.76
CA PRO A 165 0.56 -7.56 -22.15
C PRO A 165 1.71 -7.13 -23.06
N LYS A 166 1.55 -7.36 -24.38
CA LYS A 166 2.49 -6.75 -25.35
C LYS A 166 2.31 -5.23 -25.37
N LEU A 167 3.40 -4.50 -25.12
CA LEU A 167 3.40 -3.04 -24.99
C LEU A 167 4.05 -2.31 -26.17
N ASP A 168 4.36 -3.03 -27.27
CA ASP A 168 4.95 -2.44 -28.47
C ASP A 168 4.20 -1.17 -28.91
N GLY A 169 4.95 -0.09 -29.12
CA GLY A 169 4.43 1.21 -29.56
C GLY A 169 3.78 2.05 -28.45
N LEU A 170 3.79 1.61 -27.19
CA LEU A 170 3.41 2.46 -26.06
C LEU A 170 4.64 3.13 -25.45
N ARG A 171 4.54 4.43 -25.22
CA ARG A 171 5.50 5.20 -24.43
C ARG A 171 4.99 5.34 -23.01
N VAL A 172 5.77 4.85 -22.05
CA VAL A 172 5.40 4.78 -20.62
C VAL A 172 6.44 5.54 -19.80
N VAL A 173 5.99 6.40 -18.90
CA VAL A 173 6.85 7.04 -17.89
C VAL A 173 6.66 6.36 -16.56
N LEU A 174 7.76 5.93 -15.92
CA LEU A 174 7.76 5.30 -14.61
C LEU A 174 8.46 6.20 -13.60
N ASP A 175 7.76 6.62 -12.57
CA ASP A 175 8.35 7.27 -11.39
C ASP A 175 8.56 6.20 -10.31
N CYS A 176 9.83 5.84 -10.08
CA CYS A 176 10.21 4.79 -9.15
C CYS A 176 10.43 5.30 -7.71
N ALA A 177 10.13 6.56 -7.40
CA ALA A 177 10.27 7.17 -6.08
C ALA A 177 11.67 7.00 -5.43
N ASN A 178 12.72 6.69 -6.19
CA ASN A 178 14.00 6.18 -5.69
C ASN A 178 13.81 4.99 -4.72
N GLY A 179 12.70 4.26 -4.84
CA GLY A 179 12.24 3.17 -4.00
C GLY A 179 12.60 1.79 -4.53
N ALA A 180 11.98 0.77 -3.99
CA ALA A 180 12.30 -0.63 -4.26
C ALA A 180 11.95 -1.09 -5.70
N THR A 181 11.10 -0.35 -6.41
CA THR A 181 10.68 -0.66 -7.79
C THR A 181 11.71 -0.28 -8.84
N TYR A 182 12.75 0.52 -8.50
CA TYR A 182 13.67 1.18 -9.42
C TYR A 182 14.38 0.26 -10.44
N ARG A 183 14.48 -1.04 -10.16
CA ARG A 183 15.04 -2.04 -11.08
C ARG A 183 13.97 -2.92 -11.70
N VAL A 184 13.03 -3.38 -10.89
CA VAL A 184 12.02 -4.37 -11.30
C VAL A 184 11.04 -3.75 -12.30
N ALA A 185 10.48 -2.57 -12.00
CA ALA A 185 9.49 -1.96 -12.88
C ALA A 185 10.04 -1.67 -14.29
N PRO A 186 11.16 -0.94 -14.47
CA PRO A 186 11.70 -0.69 -15.79
C PRO A 186 12.03 -1.97 -16.57
N ALA A 187 12.58 -2.99 -15.89
CA ALA A 187 12.92 -4.25 -16.53
C ALA A 187 11.69 -5.01 -17.06
N VAL A 188 10.60 -5.04 -16.28
CA VAL A 188 9.36 -5.71 -16.66
C VAL A 188 8.69 -5.01 -17.84
N PHE A 189 8.56 -3.68 -17.80
CA PHE A 189 7.91 -2.90 -18.85
C PHE A 189 8.71 -2.92 -20.17
N ALA A 190 10.04 -2.76 -20.10
CA ALA A 190 10.90 -2.84 -21.28
C ALA A 190 10.86 -4.23 -21.93
N ARG A 191 10.85 -5.30 -21.12
CA ARG A 191 10.71 -6.66 -21.62
C ARG A 191 9.36 -6.91 -22.29
N ALA A 192 8.31 -6.23 -21.85
CA ALA A 192 7.00 -6.28 -22.48
C ALA A 192 6.90 -5.49 -23.79
N GLY A 193 7.94 -4.72 -24.17
CA GLY A 193 8.03 -3.97 -25.43
C GLY A 193 7.69 -2.49 -25.33
N ALA A 194 7.52 -1.91 -24.13
CA ALA A 194 7.27 -0.49 -23.97
C ALA A 194 8.52 0.37 -24.25
N ASP A 195 8.31 1.57 -24.82
CA ASP A 195 9.29 2.67 -24.79
C ASP A 195 9.24 3.31 -23.40
N VAL A 196 10.20 2.96 -22.53
CA VAL A 196 10.19 3.30 -21.10
C VAL A 196 11.10 4.49 -20.80
N LEU A 197 10.54 5.53 -20.21
CA LEU A 197 11.29 6.59 -19.56
C LEU A 197 11.17 6.42 -18.03
N THR A 198 12.28 6.44 -17.30
CA THR A 198 12.30 6.37 -15.84
C THR A 198 12.59 7.72 -15.22
N LEU A 199 11.94 7.99 -14.09
CA LEU A 199 12.19 9.09 -13.18
C LEU A 199 12.51 8.54 -11.80
N PHE A 200 13.40 9.23 -11.06
CA PHE A 200 13.73 8.86 -9.68
C PHE A 200 14.08 7.36 -9.53
N ASP A 201 15.03 6.91 -10.32
CA ASP A 201 15.52 5.52 -10.36
C ASP A 201 16.99 5.37 -9.91
N THR A 202 17.54 6.40 -9.27
CA THR A 202 18.92 6.46 -8.77
C THR A 202 18.95 6.69 -7.25
N PRO A 203 18.59 5.65 -6.46
CA PRO A 203 18.52 5.77 -5.01
C PRO A 203 19.90 5.98 -4.37
N ASP A 204 20.02 6.97 -3.48
CA ASP A 204 21.20 7.26 -2.66
C ASP A 204 21.06 6.90 -1.18
N GLY A 205 19.87 6.41 -0.81
CA GLY A 205 19.49 6.02 0.54
C GLY A 205 18.83 7.13 1.37
N ALA A 206 18.79 8.37 0.85
CA ALA A 206 18.19 9.52 1.52
C ALA A 206 17.11 10.20 0.67
N ASN A 207 17.02 9.87 -0.62
CA ASN A 207 16.14 10.50 -1.59
C ASN A 207 14.84 9.73 -1.89
N ILE A 208 14.56 8.63 -1.19
CA ILE A 208 13.31 7.87 -1.36
C ILE A 208 12.09 8.75 -1.04
N ASN A 209 11.08 8.73 -1.92
CA ASN A 209 9.83 9.52 -1.83
C ASN A 209 10.03 11.06 -1.80
N LEU A 210 11.23 11.56 -2.05
CA LEU A 210 11.52 13.00 -1.98
C LEU A 210 10.98 13.72 -3.22
N GLY A 211 9.80 14.33 -3.11
CA GLY A 211 9.14 15.03 -4.21
C GLY A 211 8.79 14.14 -5.40
N SER A 212 8.62 12.85 -5.17
CA SER A 212 8.43 11.80 -6.17
C SER A 212 7.45 10.73 -5.72
N GLY A 213 7.06 9.86 -6.63
CA GLY A 213 6.24 8.69 -6.39
C GLY A 213 4.76 8.98 -6.15
N ALA A 214 4.04 7.97 -5.66
CA ALA A 214 2.58 7.97 -5.57
C ALA A 214 1.98 9.12 -4.75
N THR A 215 2.72 9.69 -3.80
CA THR A 215 2.25 10.81 -2.98
C THR A 215 2.58 12.19 -3.55
N ALA A 216 3.44 12.26 -4.58
CA ALA A 216 3.88 13.51 -5.20
C ALA A 216 4.01 13.37 -6.73
N PRO A 217 2.91 13.11 -7.47
CA PRO A 217 2.93 12.76 -8.89
C PRO A 217 3.20 13.93 -9.84
N ALA A 218 3.46 15.14 -9.34
CA ALA A 218 3.61 16.35 -10.18
C ALA A 218 4.74 16.23 -11.20
N ALA A 219 5.88 15.66 -10.83
CA ALA A 219 7.00 15.43 -11.75
C ALA A 219 6.62 14.43 -12.86
N LEU A 220 5.89 13.37 -12.51
CA LEU A 220 5.36 12.42 -13.48
C LEU A 220 4.39 13.07 -14.46
N GLN A 221 3.45 13.90 -13.99
CA GLN A 221 2.51 14.64 -14.85
C GLN A 221 3.25 15.49 -15.88
N GLN A 222 4.26 16.24 -15.45
CA GLN A 222 5.09 17.07 -16.34
C GLN A 222 5.83 16.22 -17.37
N ALA A 223 6.43 15.10 -16.95
CA ALA A 223 7.16 14.22 -17.85
C ALA A 223 6.24 13.58 -18.89
N VAL A 224 5.05 13.09 -18.49
CA VAL A 224 4.06 12.54 -19.43
C VAL A 224 3.71 13.55 -20.51
N LEU A 225 3.43 14.81 -20.15
CA LEU A 225 3.10 15.85 -21.10
C LEU A 225 4.29 16.23 -22.00
N GLN A 226 5.47 16.43 -21.43
CA GLN A 226 6.68 16.84 -22.16
C GLN A 226 7.14 15.76 -23.15
N GLN A 227 7.08 14.50 -22.74
CA GLN A 227 7.50 13.36 -23.57
C GLN A 227 6.38 12.85 -24.48
N LYS A 228 5.18 13.44 -24.40
CA LYS A 228 3.98 12.95 -25.11
C LYS A 228 3.77 11.44 -24.88
N ALA A 229 3.93 11.03 -23.64
CA ALA A 229 3.75 9.63 -23.28
C ALA A 229 2.26 9.25 -23.24
N ASP A 230 1.98 7.99 -23.54
CA ASP A 230 0.60 7.48 -23.52
C ASP A 230 0.06 7.38 -22.08
N VAL A 231 0.95 7.09 -21.12
CA VAL A 231 0.60 6.88 -19.71
C VAL A 231 1.83 7.03 -18.83
N GLY A 232 1.61 7.38 -17.56
CA GLY A 232 2.63 7.38 -16.51
C GLY A 232 2.18 6.62 -15.28
N PHE A 233 3.13 6.05 -14.54
CA PHE A 233 2.90 5.33 -13.28
C PHE A 233 3.87 5.82 -12.22
N ALA A 234 3.36 6.28 -11.08
CA ALA A 234 4.16 6.66 -9.92
C ALA A 234 3.97 5.64 -8.80
N PHE A 235 5.04 4.93 -8.47
CA PHE A 235 5.07 3.98 -7.36
C PHE A 235 5.40 4.68 -6.04
N ASP A 236 5.09 4.07 -4.92
CA ASP A 236 5.63 4.51 -3.64
C ASP A 236 6.94 3.78 -3.30
N GLY A 237 7.55 4.13 -2.16
CA GLY A 237 8.91 3.68 -1.83
C GLY A 237 9.09 2.16 -1.74
N ASP A 238 8.06 1.39 -1.39
CA ASP A 238 8.13 -0.08 -1.35
C ASP A 238 7.28 -0.77 -2.43
N GLY A 239 6.65 0.02 -3.32
CA GLY A 239 6.01 -0.47 -4.53
C GLY A 239 4.70 -1.20 -4.34
N ASP A 240 4.06 -1.07 -3.17
CA ASP A 240 2.74 -1.65 -2.91
C ASP A 240 1.59 -0.76 -3.42
N ARG A 241 1.90 0.47 -3.85
CA ARG A 241 0.96 1.47 -4.40
C ARG A 241 1.41 1.98 -5.74
N VAL A 242 0.42 2.42 -6.54
CA VAL A 242 0.65 3.15 -7.79
C VAL A 242 -0.41 4.21 -8.03
N MET A 243 0.03 5.40 -8.44
CA MET A 243 -0.82 6.42 -9.05
C MET A 243 -0.61 6.41 -10.55
N THR A 244 -1.69 6.53 -11.29
CA THR A 244 -1.64 6.53 -12.75
C THR A 244 -1.81 7.95 -13.29
N VAL A 245 -1.13 8.29 -14.36
CA VAL A 245 -1.27 9.57 -15.07
C VAL A 245 -1.60 9.27 -16.52
N ASP A 246 -2.72 9.78 -17.02
CA ASP A 246 -3.09 9.62 -18.43
C ASP A 246 -2.27 10.53 -19.37
N GLY A 247 -2.36 10.30 -20.67
CA GLY A 247 -1.63 11.08 -21.68
C GLY A 247 -1.98 12.59 -21.72
N THR A 248 -3.01 13.03 -21.00
CA THR A 248 -3.37 14.45 -20.81
C THR A 248 -2.77 15.07 -19.55
N GLY A 249 -2.04 14.28 -18.75
CA GLY A 249 -1.44 14.70 -17.50
C GLY A 249 -2.39 14.63 -16.31
N THR A 250 -3.58 14.01 -16.45
CA THR A 250 -4.55 13.84 -15.35
C THR A 250 -4.13 12.69 -14.45
N VAL A 251 -4.08 12.93 -13.13
CA VAL A 251 -3.82 11.89 -12.13
C VAL A 251 -5.09 11.10 -11.87
N LEU A 252 -4.96 9.78 -11.95
CA LEU A 252 -6.00 8.80 -11.73
C LEU A 252 -5.58 7.88 -10.57
N ASP A 253 -6.38 7.85 -9.52
CA ASP A 253 -6.10 7.14 -8.28
C ASP A 253 -6.55 5.67 -8.28
N GLY A 254 -6.40 4.98 -7.14
CA GLY A 254 -6.80 3.58 -7.00
C GLY A 254 -8.29 3.34 -7.23
N ASP A 255 -9.15 4.28 -6.87
CA ASP A 255 -10.59 4.18 -7.12
C ASP A 255 -10.90 4.11 -8.63
N PHE A 256 -10.15 4.89 -9.42
CA PHE A 256 -10.26 4.84 -10.87
C PHE A 256 -9.87 3.45 -11.41
N VAL A 257 -8.77 2.88 -10.90
CA VAL A 257 -8.32 1.53 -11.32
C VAL A 257 -9.38 0.48 -10.97
N LEU A 258 -9.96 0.55 -9.76
CA LEU A 258 -11.03 -0.35 -9.33
C LEU A 258 -12.26 -0.24 -10.25
N ALA A 259 -12.69 0.99 -10.60
CA ALA A 259 -13.81 1.20 -11.50
C ALA A 259 -13.54 0.66 -12.89
N LEU A 260 -12.35 0.94 -13.44
CA LEU A 260 -11.93 0.50 -14.76
C LEU A 260 -11.94 -1.03 -14.85
N ALA A 261 -11.30 -1.71 -13.89
CA ALA A 261 -11.25 -3.17 -13.84
C ALA A 261 -12.65 -3.77 -13.67
N ALA A 262 -13.47 -3.27 -12.74
CA ALA A 262 -14.79 -3.78 -12.46
C ALA A 262 -15.71 -3.71 -13.69
N ARG A 263 -15.72 -2.56 -14.36
CA ARG A 263 -16.55 -2.36 -15.56
C ARG A 263 -16.09 -3.24 -16.71
N HIS A 264 -14.77 -3.36 -16.89
CA HIS A 264 -14.22 -4.24 -17.93
C HIS A 264 -14.63 -5.71 -17.69
N PHE A 265 -14.36 -6.24 -16.49
CA PHE A 265 -14.68 -7.64 -16.19
C PHE A 265 -16.18 -7.91 -16.20
N ALA A 266 -17.03 -6.97 -15.73
CA ALA A 266 -18.47 -7.10 -15.79
C ALA A 266 -19.00 -7.13 -17.22
N LYS A 267 -18.53 -6.23 -18.10
CA LYS A 267 -18.88 -6.15 -19.52
C LYS A 267 -18.60 -7.46 -20.27
N HIS A 268 -17.53 -8.16 -19.86
CA HIS A 268 -17.11 -9.42 -20.47
C HIS A 268 -17.60 -10.67 -19.72
N GLY A 269 -18.50 -10.49 -18.74
CA GLY A 269 -19.06 -11.61 -17.97
C GLY A 269 -18.07 -12.33 -17.07
N LYS A 270 -16.96 -11.66 -16.73
CA LYS A 270 -15.85 -12.22 -15.93
C LYS A 270 -15.84 -11.73 -14.48
N LEU A 271 -16.69 -10.76 -14.09
CA LEU A 271 -16.79 -10.30 -12.72
C LEU A 271 -17.76 -11.17 -11.93
N ASP A 272 -17.24 -12.09 -11.13
CA ASP A 272 -18.02 -12.96 -10.26
C ASP A 272 -17.31 -13.13 -8.90
N PRO A 273 -17.93 -12.72 -7.79
CA PRO A 273 -19.19 -11.98 -7.70
C PRO A 273 -19.10 -10.57 -8.31
N LYS A 274 -20.23 -10.00 -8.75
CA LYS A 274 -20.31 -8.60 -9.24
C LYS A 274 -20.13 -7.62 -8.08
N LEU A 275 -18.93 -7.58 -7.55
CA LEU A 275 -18.59 -6.88 -6.31
C LEU A 275 -17.15 -6.35 -6.35
N VAL A 276 -16.96 -5.15 -5.83
CA VAL A 276 -15.66 -4.53 -5.56
C VAL A 276 -15.53 -4.27 -4.06
N VAL A 277 -14.35 -4.47 -3.51
CA VAL A 277 -14.05 -4.10 -2.12
C VAL A 277 -13.22 -2.81 -2.11
N GLY A 278 -13.75 -1.79 -1.47
CA GLY A 278 -13.06 -0.52 -1.20
C GLY A 278 -12.95 -0.25 0.29
N THR A 279 -12.60 0.97 0.65
CA THR A 279 -12.58 1.43 2.05
C THR A 279 -13.58 2.55 2.28
N VAL A 280 -13.73 2.98 3.52
CA VAL A 280 -14.51 4.18 3.85
C VAL A 280 -13.99 5.44 3.15
N MET A 281 -12.79 5.41 2.60
CA MET A 281 -12.20 6.51 1.83
C MET A 281 -12.51 6.45 0.33
N THR A 282 -13.07 5.36 -0.16
CA THR A 282 -13.46 5.19 -1.57
C THR A 282 -14.50 6.23 -1.96
N ASN A 283 -14.26 6.94 -3.05
CA ASN A 283 -15.07 8.08 -3.53
C ASN A 283 -16.50 7.66 -3.87
N GLY A 284 -17.46 8.51 -3.54
CA GLY A 284 -18.88 8.29 -3.86
C GLY A 284 -19.17 8.22 -5.37
N GLY A 285 -18.37 8.88 -6.19
CA GLY A 285 -18.46 8.81 -7.66
C GLY A 285 -18.11 7.42 -8.19
N LEU A 286 -17.16 6.72 -7.57
CA LEU A 286 -16.90 5.30 -7.89
C LEU A 286 -18.14 4.45 -7.62
N GLU A 287 -18.74 4.58 -6.45
CA GLU A 287 -19.96 3.83 -6.11
C GLU A 287 -21.09 4.10 -7.10
N ALA A 288 -21.32 5.38 -7.43
CA ALA A 288 -22.33 5.77 -8.43
C ALA A 288 -22.03 5.15 -9.81
N THR A 289 -20.76 5.10 -10.21
CA THR A 289 -20.33 4.47 -11.45
C THR A 289 -20.61 2.97 -11.44
N LEU A 290 -20.20 2.27 -10.39
CA LEU A 290 -20.38 0.82 -10.26
C LEU A 290 -21.88 0.43 -10.21
N ALA A 291 -22.69 1.20 -9.46
CA ALA A 291 -24.12 0.96 -9.33
C ALA A 291 -24.85 1.04 -10.68
N ARG A 292 -24.44 1.95 -11.58
CA ARG A 292 -25.00 2.03 -12.95
C ARG A 292 -24.79 0.75 -13.75
N ASP A 293 -23.68 0.04 -13.48
CA ASP A 293 -23.32 -1.20 -14.17
C ASP A 293 -23.79 -2.46 -13.38
N GLY A 294 -24.59 -2.27 -12.32
CA GLY A 294 -25.09 -3.36 -11.47
C GLY A 294 -24.01 -4.06 -10.64
N ILE A 295 -22.94 -3.33 -10.31
CA ILE A 295 -21.81 -3.83 -9.53
C ILE A 295 -21.92 -3.28 -8.11
N GLY A 296 -21.81 -4.15 -7.10
CA GLY A 296 -21.80 -3.76 -5.69
C GLY A 296 -20.45 -3.20 -5.25
N LEU A 297 -20.48 -2.29 -4.26
CA LEU A 297 -19.29 -1.83 -3.55
C LEU A 297 -19.44 -2.13 -2.06
N ILE A 298 -18.46 -2.83 -1.49
CA ILE A 298 -18.35 -2.99 -0.03
C ILE A 298 -17.21 -2.09 0.46
N ARG A 299 -17.48 -1.35 1.55
CA ARG A 299 -16.49 -0.51 2.22
C ARG A 299 -16.02 -1.13 3.51
N THR A 300 -14.72 -1.33 3.62
CA THR A 300 -14.05 -1.73 4.87
C THR A 300 -13.53 -0.50 5.62
N GLN A 301 -12.94 -0.71 6.78
CA GLN A 301 -12.07 0.28 7.40
C GLN A 301 -10.81 0.48 6.53
N VAL A 302 -10.10 1.61 6.74
CA VAL A 302 -8.83 1.89 6.07
C VAL A 302 -7.76 0.91 6.55
N GLY A 303 -7.09 0.29 5.62
CA GLY A 303 -6.01 -0.67 5.85
C GLY A 303 -6.14 -1.88 4.92
N ASP A 304 -5.04 -2.22 4.27
CA ASP A 304 -4.94 -3.31 3.29
C ASP A 304 -5.40 -4.67 3.84
N ARG A 305 -5.14 -4.93 5.13
CA ARG A 305 -5.61 -6.13 5.83
C ARG A 305 -7.13 -6.26 5.81
N TYR A 306 -7.87 -5.18 6.11
CA TYR A 306 -9.34 -5.22 6.09
C TYR A 306 -9.88 -5.42 4.68
N VAL A 307 -9.20 -4.85 3.68
CA VAL A 307 -9.54 -5.08 2.27
C VAL A 307 -9.34 -6.54 1.92
N TRP A 308 -8.19 -7.13 2.27
CA TRP A 308 -7.90 -8.53 2.01
C TRP A 308 -8.89 -9.48 2.70
N GLU A 309 -9.18 -9.28 3.99
CA GLU A 309 -10.12 -10.09 4.76
C GLU A 309 -11.51 -10.11 4.11
N GLU A 310 -12.00 -8.97 3.63
CA GLU A 310 -13.31 -8.89 2.97
C GLU A 310 -13.25 -9.46 1.53
N LEU A 311 -12.14 -9.30 0.81
CA LEU A 311 -11.90 -9.96 -0.48
C LEU A 311 -11.97 -11.48 -0.34
N ASP A 312 -11.27 -12.05 0.65
CA ASP A 312 -11.26 -13.50 0.85
C ASP A 312 -12.60 -14.02 1.33
N LYS A 313 -13.25 -13.35 2.27
CA LYS A 313 -14.59 -13.69 2.78
C LYS A 313 -15.64 -13.70 1.69
N ARG A 314 -15.62 -12.71 0.78
CA ARG A 314 -16.60 -12.56 -0.31
C ARG A 314 -16.20 -13.27 -1.58
N LYS A 315 -14.97 -13.77 -1.65
CA LYS A 315 -14.36 -14.29 -2.89
C LYS A 315 -14.35 -13.26 -4.02
N ALA A 316 -14.33 -11.97 -3.66
CA ALA A 316 -14.25 -10.90 -4.64
C ALA A 316 -12.88 -10.93 -5.34
N GLN A 317 -12.82 -10.52 -6.61
CA GLN A 317 -11.63 -10.67 -7.44
C GLN A 317 -10.58 -9.61 -7.16
N PHE A 318 -10.99 -8.39 -6.83
CA PHE A 318 -10.09 -7.29 -6.52
C PHE A 318 -10.74 -6.26 -5.60
N GLY A 319 -9.90 -5.49 -4.97
CA GLY A 319 -10.27 -4.40 -4.09
C GLY A 319 -9.06 -3.52 -3.80
N GLY A 320 -9.27 -2.43 -3.11
CA GLY A 320 -8.17 -1.52 -2.79
C GLY A 320 -8.61 -0.20 -2.20
N GLU A 321 -7.70 0.75 -2.26
CA GLU A 321 -7.83 2.07 -1.67
C GLU A 321 -7.53 3.16 -2.70
N PRO A 322 -8.10 4.38 -2.54
CA PRO A 322 -7.76 5.52 -3.39
C PRO A 322 -6.28 5.89 -3.33
N SER A 323 -5.54 5.45 -2.30
CA SER A 323 -4.08 5.61 -2.20
C SER A 323 -3.28 4.88 -3.28
N GLY A 324 -3.93 4.08 -4.15
CA GLY A 324 -3.30 3.28 -5.18
C GLY A 324 -2.88 1.88 -4.72
N HIS A 325 -3.19 1.50 -3.48
CA HIS A 325 -3.01 0.14 -2.99
C HIS A 325 -4.15 -0.73 -3.52
N VAL A 326 -3.89 -1.50 -4.58
CA VAL A 326 -4.87 -2.35 -5.26
C VAL A 326 -4.42 -3.80 -5.22
N ILE A 327 -5.33 -4.69 -4.82
CA ILE A 327 -5.11 -6.13 -4.69
C ILE A 327 -5.92 -6.84 -5.76
N PHE A 328 -5.27 -7.56 -6.64
CA PHE A 328 -5.88 -8.53 -7.55
C PHE A 328 -5.71 -9.92 -6.94
N ARG A 329 -6.74 -10.43 -6.28
CA ARG A 329 -6.72 -11.62 -5.43
C ARG A 329 -6.23 -12.89 -6.12
N GLU A 330 -6.41 -13.02 -7.43
CA GLU A 330 -5.91 -14.13 -8.22
C GLU A 330 -4.37 -14.18 -8.25
N PHE A 331 -3.73 -13.03 -8.24
CA PHE A 331 -2.29 -12.91 -8.48
C PHE A 331 -1.49 -12.62 -7.21
N THR A 332 -2.04 -11.82 -6.30
CA THR A 332 -1.30 -11.29 -5.15
C THR A 332 -2.14 -11.29 -3.87
N THR A 333 -1.47 -11.27 -2.73
CA THR A 333 -2.06 -11.24 -1.39
C THR A 333 -1.99 -9.87 -0.72
N THR A 334 -1.31 -8.92 -1.38
CA THR A 334 -1.16 -7.53 -0.94
C THR A 334 -1.24 -6.62 -2.16
N GLY A 335 -1.29 -5.30 -1.96
CA GLY A 335 -1.19 -4.36 -3.08
C GLY A 335 0.11 -4.56 -3.84
N ASP A 336 0.04 -4.42 -5.16
CA ASP A 336 1.18 -4.51 -6.06
C ASP A 336 1.06 -3.43 -7.13
N GLY A 337 1.89 -2.39 -6.98
CA GLY A 337 1.84 -1.24 -7.89
C GLY A 337 2.24 -1.61 -9.31
N ILE A 338 3.22 -2.51 -9.49
CA ILE A 338 3.69 -2.92 -10.82
C ILE A 338 2.62 -3.78 -11.50
N LEU A 339 2.07 -4.76 -10.80
CA LEU A 339 0.97 -5.58 -11.31
C LEU A 339 -0.25 -4.70 -11.66
N THR A 340 -0.61 -3.77 -10.78
CA THR A 340 -1.72 -2.84 -11.03
C THR A 340 -1.51 -2.01 -12.29
N ALA A 341 -0.30 -1.51 -12.51
CA ALA A 341 0.05 -0.77 -13.72
C ALA A 341 -0.04 -1.66 -14.99
N LEU A 342 0.41 -2.91 -14.90
CA LEU A 342 0.28 -3.89 -16.00
C LEU A 342 -1.18 -4.22 -16.31
N GLU A 343 -2.03 -4.36 -15.30
CA GLU A 343 -3.46 -4.56 -15.46
C GLU A 343 -4.12 -3.35 -16.16
N VAL A 344 -3.79 -2.12 -15.76
CA VAL A 344 -4.28 -0.91 -16.45
C VAL A 344 -3.91 -0.94 -17.93
N LEU A 345 -2.66 -1.31 -18.26
CA LEU A 345 -2.22 -1.41 -19.67
C LEU A 345 -2.92 -2.56 -20.42
N THR A 346 -3.18 -3.67 -19.74
CA THR A 346 -3.95 -4.79 -20.29
C THR A 346 -5.35 -4.34 -20.70
N LEU A 347 -6.01 -3.57 -19.82
CA LEU A 347 -7.35 -3.02 -20.08
C LEU A 347 -7.33 -2.01 -21.24
N MET A 348 -6.35 -1.09 -21.27
CA MET A 348 -6.18 -0.13 -22.39
C MET A 348 -6.00 -0.87 -23.72
N ARG A 349 -5.16 -1.91 -23.76
CA ARG A 349 -4.92 -2.71 -24.97
C ARG A 349 -6.16 -3.48 -25.41
N PHE A 350 -6.86 -4.09 -24.46
CA PHE A 350 -8.06 -4.86 -24.74
C PHE A 350 -9.19 -3.97 -25.30
N GLU A 351 -9.46 -2.83 -24.65
CA GLU A 351 -10.48 -1.88 -25.07
C GLU A 351 -10.07 -1.07 -26.30
N ARG A 352 -8.79 -1.07 -26.68
CA ARG A 352 -8.19 -0.27 -27.74
C ARG A 352 -8.47 1.24 -27.60
N ARG A 353 -8.39 1.72 -26.37
CA ARG A 353 -8.69 3.09 -25.97
C ARG A 353 -7.57 3.66 -25.10
N THR A 354 -7.42 4.97 -25.18
CA THR A 354 -6.54 5.69 -24.26
C THR A 354 -7.11 5.72 -22.86
N LEU A 355 -6.23 5.88 -21.87
CA LEU A 355 -6.66 5.97 -20.48
C LEU A 355 -7.56 7.18 -20.23
N ALA A 356 -7.29 8.31 -20.89
CA ALA A 356 -8.12 9.52 -20.83
C ALA A 356 -9.57 9.28 -21.35
N GLU A 357 -9.73 8.46 -22.40
CA GLU A 357 -11.07 8.08 -22.90
C GLU A 357 -11.81 7.17 -21.93
N LEU A 358 -11.11 6.23 -21.29
CA LEU A 358 -11.69 5.34 -20.29
C LEU A 358 -12.07 6.11 -19.02
N ALA A 359 -11.27 7.08 -18.62
CA ALA A 359 -11.49 7.91 -17.44
C ALA A 359 -12.79 8.73 -17.51
N ARG A 360 -13.19 9.20 -18.69
CA ARG A 360 -14.40 10.01 -18.87
C ARG A 360 -15.69 9.28 -18.51
N GLU A 361 -15.67 7.97 -18.46
CA GLU A 361 -16.84 7.15 -18.12
C GLU A 361 -17.00 6.93 -16.61
N ILE A 362 -15.99 7.29 -15.82
CA ILE A 362 -15.95 7.08 -14.39
C ILE A 362 -16.25 8.42 -13.69
N GLU A 363 -17.31 8.43 -12.90
CA GLU A 363 -17.71 9.60 -12.14
C GLU A 363 -16.77 9.79 -10.93
N ARG A 364 -16.31 11.02 -10.71
CA ARG A 364 -15.54 11.39 -9.53
C ARG A 364 -16.21 12.59 -8.86
N TRP A 365 -16.53 12.43 -7.60
CA TRP A 365 -17.07 13.55 -6.83
C TRP A 365 -15.95 14.40 -6.25
N PRO A 366 -16.07 15.74 -6.31
CA PRO A 366 -15.21 16.62 -5.55
C PRO A 366 -15.11 16.20 -4.09
N GLN A 367 -13.87 16.20 -3.57
CA GLN A 367 -13.57 15.79 -2.21
C GLN A 367 -12.75 16.84 -1.50
N ILE A 368 -13.23 17.31 -0.35
CA ILE A 368 -12.56 18.30 0.49
C ILE A 368 -12.22 17.66 1.83
N THR A 369 -10.95 17.65 2.19
CA THR A 369 -10.48 17.16 3.49
C THR A 369 -9.95 18.32 4.32
N LYS A 370 -10.47 18.48 5.54
CA LYS A 370 -9.97 19.43 6.56
C LYS A 370 -9.35 18.65 7.71
N ASN A 371 -8.13 19.03 8.07
CA ASN A 371 -7.43 18.50 9.24
C ASN A 371 -7.55 19.54 10.36
N VAL A 372 -8.32 19.23 11.39
CA VAL A 372 -8.59 20.13 12.51
C VAL A 372 -7.83 19.67 13.74
N LYS A 373 -6.98 20.55 14.32
CA LYS A 373 -6.37 20.26 15.63
C LYS A 373 -7.46 20.22 16.68
N ALA A 374 -7.66 19.05 17.29
CA ALA A 374 -8.73 18.83 18.26
C ALA A 374 -8.23 17.87 19.36
N PRO A 375 -7.90 18.35 20.57
CA PRO A 375 -7.52 17.52 21.70
C PRO A 375 -8.54 16.40 21.99
N ARG A 376 -9.82 16.74 21.96
CA ARG A 376 -10.95 15.83 22.20
C ARG A 376 -11.42 15.06 20.97
N ARG A 377 -10.58 14.93 19.94
CA ARG A 377 -10.91 14.29 18.66
C ARG A 377 -11.49 12.87 18.76
N ARG A 378 -11.09 12.10 19.77
CA ARG A 378 -11.57 10.72 19.97
C ARG A 378 -13.01 10.68 20.52
N GLU A 379 -13.40 11.72 21.24
CA GLU A 379 -14.73 11.89 21.87
C GLU A 379 -15.72 12.65 20.99
N TRP A 380 -15.40 12.89 19.73
CA TRP A 380 -16.21 13.77 18.87
C TRP A 380 -17.68 13.34 18.76
N LYS A 381 -17.96 12.04 18.88
CA LYS A 381 -19.33 11.50 18.87
C LYS A 381 -20.12 11.84 20.13
N GLU A 382 -19.44 12.03 21.25
CA GLU A 382 -20.01 12.33 22.57
C GLU A 382 -20.27 13.83 22.75
N VAL A 383 -19.59 14.67 21.96
CA VAL A 383 -19.76 16.11 22.00
C VAL A 383 -20.99 16.51 21.17
N THR A 384 -22.14 16.71 21.86
CA THR A 384 -23.46 16.93 21.24
C THR A 384 -23.45 17.99 20.15
N ARG A 385 -22.81 19.15 20.38
CA ARG A 385 -22.73 20.24 19.40
C ARG A 385 -22.10 19.79 18.07
N PHE A 386 -21.00 19.07 18.12
CA PHE A 386 -20.31 18.62 16.90
C PHE A 386 -21.01 17.41 16.27
N SER A 387 -21.44 16.44 17.08
CA SER A 387 -22.13 15.25 16.54
C SER A 387 -23.51 15.60 15.93
N SER A 388 -24.19 16.65 16.40
CA SER A 388 -25.38 17.15 15.72
C SER A 388 -25.05 17.81 14.39
N ALA A 389 -24.03 18.67 14.33
CA ALA A 389 -23.61 19.29 13.07
C ALA A 389 -23.19 18.23 12.01
N VAL A 390 -22.58 17.12 12.45
CA VAL A 390 -22.27 15.98 11.56
C VAL A 390 -23.56 15.37 11.00
N ARG A 391 -24.57 15.07 11.83
CA ARG A 391 -25.86 14.52 11.36
C ARG A 391 -26.62 15.46 10.43
N ASP A 392 -26.59 16.75 10.73
CA ASP A 392 -27.23 17.76 9.88
C ASP A 392 -26.57 17.82 8.49
N ALA A 393 -25.22 17.77 8.47
CA ALA A 393 -24.45 17.71 7.25
C ALA A 393 -24.70 16.39 6.46
N GLU A 394 -24.79 15.24 7.12
CA GLU A 394 -25.15 13.96 6.49
C GLU A 394 -26.56 14.02 5.88
N THR A 395 -27.51 14.64 6.58
CA THR A 395 -28.89 14.83 6.10
C THR A 395 -28.92 15.75 4.87
N GLU A 396 -28.17 16.85 4.90
CA GLU A 396 -28.06 17.76 3.77
C GLU A 396 -27.42 17.13 2.54
N LEU A 397 -26.36 16.35 2.73
CA LEU A 397 -25.67 15.62 1.67
C LEU A 397 -26.57 14.56 1.01
N GLY A 398 -27.39 13.87 1.81
CA GLY A 398 -28.30 12.84 1.34
C GLY A 398 -27.60 11.83 0.42
N THR A 399 -28.18 11.60 -0.77
CA THR A 399 -27.58 10.72 -1.80
C THR A 399 -26.63 11.46 -2.77
N ALA A 400 -26.51 12.78 -2.62
CA ALA A 400 -25.66 13.61 -3.48
C ALA A 400 -24.24 13.80 -2.92
N GLY A 401 -23.97 13.29 -1.71
CA GLY A 401 -22.67 13.42 -1.09
C GLY A 401 -22.42 12.42 0.03
N ARG A 402 -21.25 12.52 0.63
CA ARG A 402 -20.78 11.68 1.73
C ARG A 402 -19.92 12.47 2.73
N LEU A 403 -19.95 12.04 3.96
CA LEU A 403 -19.12 12.61 5.03
C LEU A 403 -18.35 11.48 5.76
N VAL A 404 -17.05 11.68 5.95
CA VAL A 404 -16.20 10.80 6.77
C VAL A 404 -15.50 11.64 7.83
N VAL A 405 -15.80 11.38 9.10
CA VAL A 405 -15.14 12.04 10.24
C VAL A 405 -14.31 10.99 10.99
N ARG A 406 -13.00 11.23 11.09
CA ARG A 406 -12.07 10.29 11.69
C ARG A 406 -11.00 10.97 12.54
N ALA A 407 -10.82 10.49 13.77
CA ALA A 407 -9.68 10.88 14.59
C ALA A 407 -8.38 10.26 14.05
N SER A 408 -7.32 11.06 13.95
CA SER A 408 -5.98 10.53 13.65
C SER A 408 -5.48 9.69 14.83
N GLY A 409 -4.88 8.55 14.54
CA GLY A 409 -4.27 7.68 15.54
C GLY A 409 -2.99 8.26 16.14
N THR A 410 -2.19 8.94 15.31
CA THR A 410 -0.84 9.42 15.65
C THR A 410 -0.78 10.91 15.96
N GLU A 411 -1.61 11.72 15.33
CA GLU A 411 -1.60 13.18 15.47
C GLU A 411 -2.84 13.68 16.24
N PRO A 412 -2.79 14.81 16.95
CA PRO A 412 -3.94 15.39 17.65
C PRO A 412 -4.90 16.11 16.68
N VAL A 413 -5.24 15.47 15.56
CA VAL A 413 -6.13 16.03 14.53
C VAL A 413 -7.36 15.16 14.31
N LEU A 414 -8.48 15.83 14.04
CA LEU A 414 -9.69 15.26 13.48
C LEU A 414 -9.69 15.50 11.97
N ARG A 415 -9.82 14.44 11.19
CA ARG A 415 -9.95 14.54 9.74
C ARG A 415 -11.42 14.51 9.35
N ILE A 416 -11.85 15.54 8.63
CA ILE A 416 -13.23 15.72 8.15
C ILE A 416 -13.13 15.73 6.62
N THR A 417 -13.63 14.67 5.99
CA THR A 417 -13.63 14.52 4.53
C THR A 417 -15.08 14.58 4.06
N VAL A 418 -15.38 15.56 3.22
CA VAL A 418 -16.67 15.74 2.59
C VAL A 418 -16.55 15.53 1.10
N GLU A 419 -17.42 14.69 0.56
CA GLU A 419 -17.58 14.44 -0.87
C GLU A 419 -18.97 14.86 -1.29
N ALA A 420 -19.09 15.55 -2.40
CA ALA A 420 -20.39 15.86 -2.99
C ALA A 420 -20.26 16.00 -4.52
N ARG A 421 -21.37 15.79 -5.24
CA ARG A 421 -21.42 16.06 -6.69
C ARG A 421 -21.16 17.52 -7.03
N ASP A 422 -21.56 18.42 -6.12
CA ASP A 422 -21.34 19.86 -6.21
C ASP A 422 -20.15 20.27 -5.35
N ASP A 423 -19.13 20.87 -5.97
CA ASP A 423 -17.89 21.30 -5.30
C ASP A 423 -18.15 22.40 -4.25
N ALA A 424 -19.05 23.35 -4.56
CA ALA A 424 -19.39 24.42 -3.63
C ALA A 424 -20.07 23.88 -2.38
N MET A 425 -20.93 22.87 -2.52
CA MET A 425 -21.56 22.16 -1.40
C MET A 425 -20.53 21.44 -0.55
N ALA A 426 -19.62 20.67 -1.16
CA ALA A 426 -18.56 19.95 -0.45
C ALA A 426 -17.68 20.91 0.36
N LYS A 427 -17.27 22.02 -0.26
CA LYS A 427 -16.44 23.05 0.37
C LYS A 427 -17.13 23.72 1.55
N ARG A 428 -18.37 24.18 1.36
CA ARG A 428 -19.15 24.86 2.41
C ARG A 428 -19.36 23.96 3.63
N ILE A 429 -19.75 22.71 3.41
CA ILE A 429 -19.97 21.75 4.50
C ILE A 429 -18.66 21.43 5.23
N ALA A 430 -17.56 21.20 4.49
CA ALA A 430 -16.26 20.92 5.08
C ALA A 430 -15.76 22.10 5.94
N GLU A 431 -15.94 23.33 5.48
CA GLU A 431 -15.57 24.55 6.21
C GLU A 431 -16.43 24.75 7.47
N SER A 432 -17.74 24.56 7.37
CA SER A 432 -18.66 24.65 8.50
C SER A 432 -18.35 23.64 9.59
N LEU A 433 -18.14 22.37 9.21
CA LEU A 433 -17.78 21.33 10.16
C LEU A 433 -16.40 21.55 10.79
N ALA A 434 -15.42 22.04 10.01
CA ALA A 434 -14.10 22.36 10.55
C ALA A 434 -14.17 23.48 11.60
N ALA A 435 -14.94 24.55 11.35
CA ALA A 435 -15.17 25.63 12.32
C ALA A 435 -15.84 25.11 13.59
N THR A 436 -16.93 24.32 13.45
CA THR A 436 -17.61 23.71 14.60
C THR A 436 -16.71 22.79 15.40
N ALA A 437 -15.86 22.00 14.73
CA ALA A 437 -14.90 21.12 15.40
C ALA A 437 -13.85 21.90 16.21
N MET A 438 -13.31 23.00 15.66
CA MET A 438 -12.37 23.88 16.38
C MET A 438 -12.95 24.45 17.66
N GLU A 439 -14.24 24.83 17.65
CA GLU A 439 -14.90 25.40 18.82
C GLU A 439 -15.34 24.33 19.84
N ALA A 440 -15.85 23.21 19.37
CA ALA A 440 -16.50 22.22 20.24
C ALA A 440 -15.54 21.16 20.80
N LEU A 441 -14.39 20.92 20.13
CA LEU A 441 -13.43 19.87 20.46
C LEU A 441 -12.07 20.42 20.94
N ALA A 442 -12.04 21.73 21.26
CA ALA A 442 -10.86 22.41 21.80
C ALA A 442 -10.42 21.86 23.16
#